data_1d047f4bf593082a03b2f975e5b8fc9f
#
_entry.id   1d047f4bf593082a03b2f975e5b8fc9f
#
_cell.length_a   1.000
_cell.length_b   1.000
_cell.length_c   1.000
_cell.angle_alpha   90.00
_cell.angle_beta   90.00
_cell.angle_gamma   90.00
#
_symmetry.space_group_name_H-M   'P 1'
#
loop_
_entity.id
_entity.type
_entity.pdbx_description
1 polymer ?
#
loop_
_entity_poly.entity_id
_entity_poly.type
_entity_poly.pdbx_seq_one_letter_code
_entity_poly.pdbx_strand_id
1 'polypeptide(L)'
;MADGDTVTLNAEGTIHKIRLSEIDAPERNQSYGLTARAVLSSLLLGKRVEVKIVKKSDRYGRVIGRIFIDDKDVSAYMVEMGHAMAYRRYITDDSLLKLENNARKKNLGLWKLSEEDRVPPWVWRKQKRKKDPRAK
;
A
#
# COMPACT_ATOMS: atom_id res chain seq x y z
N MET A 1 -8.20 7.15 6.26
CA MET A 1 -7.31 6.13 5.70
C MET A 1 -8.13 4.92 5.24
N ALA A 2 -8.16 4.64 3.95
CA ALA A 2 -9.02 3.60 3.39
C ALA A 2 -8.37 2.21 3.41
N ASP A 3 -7.11 2.14 2.99
CA ASP A 3 -6.33 0.90 2.88
C ASP A 3 -4.92 1.12 3.42
N GLY A 4 -4.12 0.07 3.41
CA GLY A 4 -2.71 0.15 3.83
C GLY A 4 -1.78 0.82 2.81
N ASP A 5 -2.31 1.47 1.80
CA ASP A 5 -1.53 2.19 0.78
C ASP A 5 -2.08 3.58 0.42
N THR A 6 -3.12 4.03 1.11
CA THR A 6 -3.70 5.37 0.89
C THR A 6 -3.77 6.13 2.21
N VAL A 7 -3.22 7.33 2.22
CA VAL A 7 -3.07 8.16 3.41
C VAL A 7 -3.81 9.48 3.21
N THR A 8 -4.46 9.95 4.25
CA THR A 8 -5.07 11.28 4.29
C THR A 8 -4.17 12.21 5.10
N LEU A 9 -3.69 13.28 4.48
CA LEU A 9 -2.80 14.25 5.10
C LEU A 9 -3.44 15.62 5.15
N ASN A 10 -3.15 16.35 6.23
CA ASN A 10 -3.53 17.74 6.37
C ASN A 10 -2.28 18.61 6.17
N ALA A 11 -2.30 19.46 5.15
CA ALA A 11 -1.24 20.42 4.87
C ALA A 11 -1.85 21.81 4.90
N GLU A 12 -1.51 22.57 5.94
CA GLU A 12 -1.97 23.95 6.11
C GLU A 12 -3.50 24.11 6.00
N GLY A 13 -4.24 23.18 6.61
CA GLY A 13 -5.70 23.18 6.60
C GLY A 13 -6.34 22.52 5.40
N THR A 14 -5.56 22.11 4.41
CA THR A 14 -6.07 21.41 3.23
C THR A 14 -5.84 19.91 3.34
N ILE A 15 -6.88 19.14 3.09
CA ILE A 15 -6.83 17.67 3.16
C ILE A 15 -6.44 17.11 1.79
N HIS A 16 -5.42 16.26 1.80
CA HIS A 16 -4.93 15.59 0.61
C HIS A 16 -4.97 14.08 0.78
N LYS A 17 -5.43 13.37 -0.22
CA LYS A 17 -5.34 11.91 -0.27
C LYS A 17 -4.11 11.53 -1.08
N ILE A 18 -3.21 10.78 -0.46
CA ILE A 18 -1.97 10.32 -1.07
C ILE A 18 -2.03 8.82 -1.25
N ARG A 19 -1.94 8.36 -2.48
CA ARG A 19 -1.77 6.94 -2.82
C ARG A 19 -0.27 6.67 -2.84
N LEU A 20 0.19 5.77 -1.98
CA LEU A 20 1.61 5.40 -1.95
C LEU A 20 2.00 4.74 -3.28
N SER A 21 3.06 5.26 -3.90
CA SER A 21 3.49 4.76 -5.20
C SER A 21 4.16 3.39 -5.11
N GLU A 22 4.05 2.61 -6.19
CA GLU A 22 4.77 1.37 -6.43
C GLU A 22 4.45 0.21 -5.48
N ILE A 23 3.50 0.38 -4.55
CA ILE A 23 3.06 -0.71 -3.68
C ILE A 23 1.55 -0.92 -3.81
N ASP A 24 1.10 -2.10 -3.42
CA ASP A 24 -0.32 -2.42 -3.36
C ASP A 24 -0.55 -3.22 -2.08
N ALA A 25 -1.34 -2.66 -1.18
CA ALA A 25 -1.68 -3.31 0.08
C ALA A 25 -2.97 -4.09 -0.07
N PRO A 26 -3.17 -5.16 0.73
CA PRO A 26 -4.43 -5.87 0.73
C PRO A 26 -5.61 -4.92 0.94
N GLU A 27 -6.67 -5.15 0.20
CA GLU A 27 -7.89 -4.37 0.32
C GLU A 27 -8.50 -4.52 1.71
N ARG A 28 -9.29 -3.55 2.11
CA ARG A 28 -9.87 -3.49 3.46
C ARG A 28 -10.58 -4.77 3.86
N ASN A 29 -11.29 -5.40 2.96
CA ASN A 29 -12.05 -6.63 3.21
C ASN A 29 -11.35 -7.90 2.69
N GLN A 30 -10.10 -7.77 2.29
CA GLN A 30 -9.23 -8.88 1.96
C GLN A 30 -8.48 -9.34 3.22
N SER A 31 -8.05 -10.60 3.24
CA SER A 31 -7.18 -11.11 4.33
C SER A 31 -5.97 -10.18 4.51
N TYR A 32 -5.66 -9.87 5.74
CA TYR A 32 -4.60 -8.94 6.15
C TYR A 32 -4.93 -7.45 5.90
N GLY A 33 -6.02 -7.12 5.22
CA GLY A 33 -6.33 -5.74 4.83
C GLY A 33 -6.47 -4.79 6.00
N LEU A 34 -7.21 -5.17 7.02
CA LEU A 34 -7.38 -4.33 8.23
C LEU A 34 -6.07 -4.18 9.01
N THR A 35 -5.25 -5.23 9.04
CA THR A 35 -3.94 -5.18 9.69
C THR A 35 -2.99 -4.23 8.97
N ALA A 36 -2.91 -4.32 7.65
CA ALA A 36 -2.07 -3.41 6.85
C ALA A 36 -2.49 -1.95 7.05
N ARG A 37 -3.80 -1.69 7.03
CA ARG A 37 -4.35 -0.37 7.28
C ARG A 37 -3.97 0.15 8.67
N ALA A 38 -4.12 -0.69 9.70
CA ALA A 38 -3.80 -0.33 11.08
C ALA A 38 -2.31 -0.02 11.25
N VAL A 39 -1.44 -0.79 10.62
CA VAL A 39 0.01 -0.55 10.65
C VAL A 39 0.34 0.81 10.04
N LEU A 40 -0.18 1.10 8.87
CA LEU A 40 0.08 2.38 8.20
C LEU A 40 -0.44 3.54 9.04
N SER A 41 -1.64 3.42 9.59
CA SER A 41 -2.23 4.43 10.47
C SER A 41 -1.36 4.69 11.70
N SER A 42 -0.94 3.62 12.37
CA SER A 42 -0.10 3.70 13.56
C SER A 42 1.26 4.33 13.26
N LEU A 43 1.81 4.04 12.09
CA LEU A 43 3.11 4.55 11.67
C LEU A 43 3.09 6.06 11.44
N LEU A 44 1.99 6.60 10.93
CA LEU A 44 1.89 7.98 10.48
C LEU A 44 1.15 8.91 11.44
N LEU A 45 0.31 8.38 12.31
CA LEU A 45 -0.57 9.19 13.15
C LEU A 45 0.25 10.16 14.03
N GLY A 46 -0.09 11.45 13.94
CA GLY A 46 0.54 12.50 14.73
C GLY A 46 1.96 12.85 14.31
N LYS A 47 2.43 12.32 13.21
CA LYS A 47 3.81 12.57 12.75
C LYS A 47 3.85 13.52 11.58
N ARG A 48 4.92 14.30 11.50
CA ARG A 48 5.24 15.09 10.32
C ARG A 48 5.87 14.20 9.28
N VAL A 49 5.44 14.35 8.04
CA VAL A 49 5.94 13.55 6.93
C VAL A 49 6.35 14.47 5.79
N GLU A 50 7.27 13.97 4.98
CA GLU A 50 7.63 14.60 3.72
C GLU A 50 6.98 13.82 2.60
N VAL A 51 6.44 14.52 1.61
CA VAL A 51 5.81 13.89 0.45
C VAL A 51 6.56 14.27 -0.81
N LYS A 52 7.01 13.27 -1.54
CA LYS A 52 7.56 13.45 -2.88
C LYS A 52 6.46 13.08 -3.88
N ILE A 53 5.94 14.06 -4.60
CA ILE A 53 4.85 13.84 -5.55
C ILE A 53 5.40 13.17 -6.80
N VAL A 54 4.81 12.04 -7.17
CA VAL A 54 5.10 11.31 -8.40
C VAL A 54 4.12 11.70 -9.49
N LYS A 55 2.82 11.82 -9.13
CA LYS A 55 1.77 12.25 -10.03
C LYS A 55 0.75 13.08 -9.26
N LYS A 56 0.42 14.26 -9.78
CA LYS A 56 -0.45 15.21 -9.07
C LYS A 56 -1.88 14.72 -8.86
N SER A 57 -2.40 13.91 -9.77
CA SER A 57 -3.75 13.39 -9.62
C SER A 57 -3.91 12.12 -10.45
N ASP A 58 -4.44 11.07 -9.83
CA ASP A 58 -4.89 9.90 -10.56
C ASP A 58 -6.37 10.08 -10.93
N ARG A 59 -6.95 9.06 -11.57
CA ARG A 59 -8.36 9.13 -12.00
C ARG A 59 -9.36 9.18 -10.85
N TYR A 60 -8.92 8.94 -9.62
CA TYR A 60 -9.75 9.01 -8.41
C TYR A 60 -9.50 10.28 -7.61
N GLY A 61 -8.75 11.23 -8.14
CA GLY A 61 -8.44 12.48 -7.46
C GLY A 61 -7.40 12.37 -6.37
N ARG A 62 -6.62 11.28 -6.33
CA ARG A 62 -5.56 11.09 -5.35
C ARG A 62 -4.23 11.54 -5.92
N VAL A 63 -3.40 12.11 -5.06
CA VAL A 63 -2.00 12.35 -5.39
C VAL A 63 -1.26 11.02 -5.26
N ILE A 64 -0.42 10.68 -6.24
CA ILE A 64 0.46 9.53 -6.13
C ILE A 64 1.81 10.04 -5.69
N GLY A 65 2.34 9.48 -4.60
CA GLY A 65 3.59 9.96 -4.06
C GLY A 65 4.28 8.98 -3.14
N ARG A 66 5.47 9.38 -2.72
CA ARG A 66 6.23 8.68 -1.71
C ARG A 66 6.20 9.51 -0.43
N ILE A 67 6.02 8.84 0.68
CA ILE A 67 6.01 9.49 2.00
C ILE A 67 7.25 9.06 2.75
N PHE A 68 7.90 10.03 3.38
CA PHE A 68 9.12 9.80 4.17
C PHE A 68 8.89 10.28 5.59
N ILE A 69 9.33 9.45 6.55
CA ILE A 69 9.42 9.81 7.96
C ILE A 69 10.89 9.72 8.34
N ASP A 70 11.50 10.84 8.73
CA ASP A 70 12.93 10.89 9.08
C ASP A 70 13.79 10.20 8.02
N ASP A 71 13.58 10.58 6.76
CA ASP A 71 14.27 10.04 5.57
C ASP A 71 13.99 8.57 5.25
N LYS A 72 13.05 7.94 5.94
CA LYS A 72 12.67 6.56 5.65
C LYS A 72 11.45 6.51 4.74
N ASP A 73 11.57 5.76 3.65
CA ASP A 73 10.48 5.57 2.67
C ASP A 73 9.42 4.63 3.25
N VAL A 74 8.22 5.14 3.44
CA VAL A 74 7.11 4.37 4.01
C VAL A 74 6.68 3.25 3.08
N SER A 75 6.69 3.45 1.76
CA SER A 75 6.39 2.39 0.80
C SER A 75 7.35 1.21 0.98
N ALA A 76 8.65 1.50 1.06
CA ALA A 76 9.66 0.47 1.27
C ALA A 76 9.46 -0.27 2.59
N TYR A 77 9.14 0.44 3.67
CA TYR A 77 8.86 -0.17 4.97
C TYR A 77 7.68 -1.13 4.90
N MET A 78 6.59 -0.71 4.25
CA MET A 78 5.39 -1.55 4.15
C MET A 78 5.70 -2.87 3.43
N VAL A 79 6.51 -2.83 2.38
CA VAL A 79 6.92 -4.05 1.65
C VAL A 79 7.92 -4.87 2.47
N GLU A 80 8.91 -4.23 3.06
CA GLU A 80 9.95 -4.89 3.85
C GLU A 80 9.39 -5.70 5.01
N MET A 81 8.35 -5.19 5.66
CA MET A 81 7.71 -5.83 6.81
C MET A 81 6.54 -6.73 6.43
N GLY A 82 6.25 -6.88 5.16
CA GLY A 82 5.20 -7.77 4.68
C GLY A 82 3.79 -7.23 4.83
N HIS A 83 3.63 -5.91 4.85
CA HIS A 83 2.30 -5.28 4.96
C HIS A 83 1.70 -4.88 3.61
N ALA A 84 2.51 -4.93 2.56
CA ALA A 84 2.09 -4.63 1.19
C ALA A 84 2.97 -5.40 0.22
N MET A 85 2.52 -5.50 -1.02
CA MET A 85 3.29 -6.11 -2.10
C MET A 85 3.83 -5.01 -3.02
N ALA A 86 4.99 -5.25 -3.64
CA ALA A 86 5.47 -4.41 -4.73
C ALA A 86 4.48 -4.53 -5.91
N TYR A 87 3.97 -3.40 -6.38
CA TYR A 87 2.97 -3.41 -7.44
C TYR A 87 3.66 -3.55 -8.79
N ARG A 88 3.70 -4.77 -9.32
CA ARG A 88 4.45 -5.17 -10.52
C ARG A 88 4.26 -4.22 -11.69
N ARG A 89 3.04 -3.74 -11.88
CA ARG A 89 2.68 -2.86 -12.99
C ARG A 89 3.36 -1.49 -12.92
N TYR A 90 3.67 -1.01 -11.71
CA TYR A 90 4.09 0.38 -11.49
C TYR A 90 5.48 0.54 -10.89
N ILE A 91 6.19 -0.53 -10.60
CA ILE A 91 7.54 -0.42 -10.04
C ILE A 91 8.50 0.14 -11.08
N THR A 92 9.41 1.01 -10.62
CA THR A 92 10.40 1.66 -11.48
C THR A 92 11.78 1.02 -11.38
N ASP A 93 12.05 0.33 -10.27
CA ASP A 93 13.28 -0.43 -10.08
C ASP A 93 12.98 -1.71 -9.30
N ASP A 94 13.99 -2.54 -9.10
CA ASP A 94 13.83 -3.84 -8.46
C ASP A 94 14.07 -3.82 -6.95
N SER A 95 14.31 -2.67 -6.34
CA SER A 95 14.58 -2.60 -4.91
C SER A 95 13.41 -3.10 -4.06
N LEU A 96 12.18 -2.73 -4.43
CA LEU A 96 10.99 -3.20 -3.72
C LEU A 96 10.78 -4.71 -3.90
N LEU A 97 11.14 -5.26 -5.06
CA LEU A 97 11.07 -6.71 -5.28
C LEU A 97 12.03 -7.45 -4.36
N LYS A 98 13.22 -6.91 -4.14
CA LYS A 98 14.20 -7.50 -3.23
C LYS A 98 13.70 -7.48 -1.80
N LEU A 99 13.11 -6.37 -1.36
CA LEU A 99 12.52 -6.25 -0.02
C LEU A 99 11.36 -7.25 0.15
N GLU A 100 10.52 -7.37 -0.87
CA GLU A 100 9.40 -8.32 -0.85
C GLU A 100 9.91 -9.77 -0.75
N ASN A 101 10.92 -10.13 -1.54
CA ASN A 101 11.51 -11.47 -1.48
C ASN A 101 12.06 -11.79 -0.09
N ASN A 102 12.71 -10.84 0.55
CA ASN A 102 13.19 -11.01 1.91
C ASN A 102 12.06 -11.20 2.91
N ALA A 103 10.98 -10.42 2.78
CA ALA A 103 9.80 -10.57 3.63
C ALA A 103 9.16 -11.94 3.45
N ARG A 104 9.06 -12.43 2.22
CA ARG A 104 8.54 -13.76 1.92
C ARG A 104 9.38 -14.86 2.58
N LYS A 105 10.69 -14.79 2.43
CA LYS A 105 11.61 -15.77 3.02
C LYS A 105 11.53 -15.82 4.54
N LYS A 106 11.29 -14.65 5.16
CA LYS A 106 11.19 -14.53 6.61
C LYS A 106 9.76 -14.75 7.13
N ASN A 107 8.80 -14.99 6.26
CA ASN A 107 7.37 -15.13 6.61
C ASN A 107 6.86 -13.95 7.43
N LEU A 108 7.16 -12.73 7.00
CA LEU A 108 6.71 -11.51 7.66
C LEU A 108 5.33 -11.09 7.19
N GLY A 109 4.53 -10.56 8.11
CA GLY A 109 3.24 -9.99 7.81
C GLY A 109 2.32 -10.93 7.05
N LEU A 110 1.82 -10.50 5.90
CA LEU A 110 0.92 -11.30 5.07
C LEU A 110 1.54 -12.60 4.57
N TRP A 111 2.88 -12.69 4.55
CA TRP A 111 3.59 -13.89 4.09
C TRP A 111 3.53 -15.05 5.07
N LYS A 112 2.97 -14.82 6.28
CA LYS A 112 2.65 -15.90 7.23
C LYS A 112 1.36 -16.61 6.87
N LEU A 113 0.51 -15.98 6.07
CA LEU A 113 -0.78 -16.55 5.68
C LEU A 113 -0.58 -17.73 4.73
N SER A 114 -1.60 -18.59 4.62
CA SER A 114 -1.62 -19.65 3.63
C SER A 114 -1.60 -19.04 2.23
N GLU A 115 -1.22 -19.81 1.23
CA GLU A 115 -1.20 -19.35 -0.16
C GLU A 115 -2.56 -18.82 -0.62
N GLU A 116 -3.64 -19.44 -0.14
CA GLU A 116 -5.00 -19.03 -0.47
C GLU A 116 -5.33 -17.64 0.05
N ASP A 117 -4.75 -17.24 1.18
CA ASP A 117 -5.07 -15.98 1.86
C ASP A 117 -4.11 -14.84 1.51
N ARG A 118 -3.04 -15.12 0.76
CA ARG A 118 -2.08 -14.09 0.35
C ARG A 118 -2.11 -13.81 -1.15
N VAL A 119 -3.34 -13.71 -1.66
CA VAL A 119 -3.57 -13.33 -3.06
C VAL A 119 -3.12 -11.87 -3.26
N PRO A 120 -2.37 -11.56 -4.33
CA PRO A 120 -2.01 -10.18 -4.60
C PRO A 120 -3.26 -9.29 -4.70
N PRO A 121 -3.21 -8.08 -4.15
CA PRO A 121 -4.39 -7.20 -4.13
C PRO A 121 -4.99 -6.95 -5.52
N TRP A 122 -4.13 -6.78 -6.53
CA TRP A 122 -4.59 -6.57 -7.91
C TRP A 122 -5.32 -7.80 -8.48
N VAL A 123 -4.92 -9.01 -8.07
CA VAL A 123 -5.61 -10.25 -8.45
C VAL A 123 -6.92 -10.37 -7.71
N TRP A 124 -6.93 -10.10 -6.41
CA TRP A 124 -8.13 -10.17 -5.58
C TRP A 124 -9.22 -9.23 -6.09
N ARG A 125 -8.87 -7.99 -6.42
CA ARG A 125 -9.81 -7.02 -7.00
C ARG A 125 -10.44 -7.52 -8.30
N LYS A 126 -9.62 -8.15 -9.15
CA LYS A 126 -10.06 -8.71 -10.43
C LYS A 126 -11.02 -9.87 -10.22
N GLN A 127 -10.72 -10.76 -9.28
CA GLN A 127 -11.59 -11.89 -8.93
C GLN A 127 -12.92 -11.40 -8.38
N LYS A 128 -12.90 -10.41 -7.51
CA LYS A 128 -14.11 -9.84 -6.93
C LYS A 128 -15.01 -9.20 -7.99
N ARG A 129 -14.43 -8.46 -8.93
CA ARG A 129 -15.21 -7.87 -10.04
C ARG A 129 -15.88 -8.92 -10.91
N LYS A 130 -15.22 -10.05 -11.16
CA LYS A 130 -15.80 -11.15 -11.94
C LYS A 130 -16.98 -11.81 -11.23
N LYS A 131 -16.98 -11.84 -9.91
CA LYS A 131 -18.05 -12.44 -9.11
C LYS A 131 -19.23 -11.51 -8.90
N ASP A 132 -19.06 -10.21 -9.12
CA ASP A 132 -20.13 -9.23 -8.98
C ASP A 132 -20.73 -8.94 -10.36
N PRO A 133 -21.99 -9.36 -10.61
CA PRO A 133 -22.62 -9.14 -11.92
C PRO A 133 -22.83 -7.67 -12.26
N ARG A 134 -22.73 -6.77 -11.27
CA ARG A 134 -22.85 -5.32 -11.48
C ARG A 134 -21.52 -4.67 -11.85
N ALA A 135 -20.41 -5.37 -11.66
CA ALA A 135 -19.07 -4.88 -11.96
C ALA A 135 -18.70 -5.20 -13.40
N LYS A 136 -19.05 -4.32 -14.30
CA LYS A 136 -18.72 -4.47 -15.71
C LYS A 136 -17.57 -3.61 -16.15
#